data_b672192f991bd3109c4026c4b3d2aa69
#
_entry.id   b672192f991bd3109c4026c4b3d2aa69
#
_cell.length_a   1.000
_cell.length_b   1.000
_cell.length_c   1.000
_cell.angle_alpha   90.00
_cell.angle_beta   90.00
_cell.angle_gamma   90.00
#
_symmetry.space_group_name_H-M   'P 1'
#
loop_
_entity.id
_entity.type
_entity.pdbx_description
1 polymer ?
#
loop_
_entity_poly.entity_id
_entity_poly.type
_entity_poly.pdbx_seq_one_letter_code
_entity_poly.pdbx_strand_id
1 'polypeptide(L)'
;YGRTGGFFATEQFDVEPDIITVAKSIAGGLPLSGVIGKSEVMDSVHIGGIGGTYSGNPLACVAALEVLDIMESEKLSEKANEIGIAFRTKIDTIINKIPWVKEIRGVGAMMAIEIFDPDSGEPDKDRTNRIHQYALEHGLIMITAGTYGNIIRTLMPLNIDKATLSEGLEILCDALTA
;
A
#
# COMPACT_ATOMS: atom_id res chain seq x y z
N TYR A 1 1.15 6.95 -4.55
CA TYR A 1 0.09 7.50 -5.39
C TYR A 1 -1.12 6.59 -5.36
N GLY A 2 -2.30 7.14 -5.14
CA GLY A 2 -3.59 6.45 -5.24
C GLY A 2 -3.87 5.37 -4.21
N ARG A 3 -2.86 4.69 -3.68
CA ARG A 3 -2.97 3.48 -2.84
C ARG A 3 -3.87 3.66 -1.61
N THR A 4 -3.86 4.85 -1.02
CA THR A 4 -4.63 5.17 0.19
C THR A 4 -6.03 5.74 -0.11
N GLY A 5 -6.43 5.81 -1.38
CA GLY A 5 -7.74 6.33 -1.77
C GLY A 5 -7.78 7.83 -2.05
N GLY A 6 -6.67 8.54 -1.86
CA GLY A 6 -6.41 9.90 -2.32
C GLY A 6 -5.21 9.90 -3.26
N PHE A 7 -4.95 11.00 -3.96
CA PHE A 7 -3.77 11.10 -4.82
C PHE A 7 -2.49 11.03 -3.97
N PHE A 8 -2.41 11.82 -2.90
CA PHE A 8 -1.41 11.68 -1.85
C PHE A 8 -2.07 11.23 -0.53
N ALA A 9 -1.34 10.46 0.27
CA ALA A 9 -1.81 10.02 1.57
C ALA A 9 -2.10 11.20 2.53
N THR A 10 -1.37 12.30 2.39
CA THR A 10 -1.54 13.53 3.19
C THR A 10 -2.92 14.16 3.06
N GLU A 11 -3.61 13.94 1.94
CA GLU A 11 -4.98 14.44 1.73
C GLU A 11 -6.02 13.84 2.70
N GLN A 12 -5.68 12.72 3.34
CA GLN A 12 -6.56 12.05 4.30
C GLN A 12 -6.31 12.47 5.76
N PHE A 13 -5.28 13.26 5.96
CA PHE A 13 -4.87 13.77 7.26
C PHE A 13 -4.83 15.30 7.13
N ASP A 14 -5.48 16.03 7.93
CA ASP A 14 -5.51 17.50 7.89
C ASP A 14 -4.10 18.13 8.04
N VAL A 15 -3.23 17.81 7.07
CA VAL A 15 -1.81 18.20 7.01
C VAL A 15 -1.50 18.76 5.64
N GLU A 16 -1.02 19.98 5.58
CA GLU A 16 -0.44 20.60 4.39
C GLU A 16 1.10 20.57 4.49
N PRO A 17 1.79 19.66 3.80
CA PRO A 17 3.25 19.56 3.87
C PRO A 17 3.92 20.73 3.11
N ASP A 18 5.06 21.21 3.61
CA ASP A 18 5.90 22.18 2.89
C ASP A 18 6.69 21.53 1.77
N ILE A 19 7.06 20.25 1.94
CA ILE A 19 7.80 19.44 0.96
C ILE A 19 7.23 18.02 0.92
N ILE A 20 7.03 17.49 -0.29
CA ILE A 20 6.67 16.09 -0.56
C ILE A 20 7.76 15.45 -1.41
N THR A 21 8.29 14.33 -0.99
CA THR A 21 9.15 13.49 -1.83
C THR A 21 8.33 12.45 -2.55
N VAL A 22 8.58 12.27 -3.84
CA VAL A 22 7.85 11.36 -4.72
C VAL A 22 8.79 10.39 -5.41
N ALA A 23 8.39 9.11 -5.52
CA ALA A 23 9.22 8.07 -6.13
C ALA A 23 8.39 6.80 -6.44
N LYS A 24 9.04 5.65 -6.56
CA LYS A 24 8.48 4.30 -6.73
C LYS A 24 7.62 4.18 -7.99
N SER A 25 6.32 4.02 -7.85
CA SER A 25 5.40 3.77 -8.97
C SER A 25 5.15 4.98 -9.88
N ILE A 26 5.69 6.15 -9.57
CA ILE A 26 5.44 7.38 -10.36
C ILE A 26 5.76 7.22 -11.86
N ALA A 27 6.76 6.40 -12.20
CA ALA A 27 7.16 6.18 -13.60
C ALA A 27 6.97 4.71 -14.04
N GLY A 28 6.01 3.99 -13.46
CA GLY A 28 5.60 2.66 -13.91
C GLY A 28 6.72 1.59 -13.87
N GLY A 29 7.76 1.79 -13.08
CA GLY A 29 8.92 0.90 -12.96
C GLY A 29 10.23 1.48 -13.46
N LEU A 30 10.21 2.60 -14.19
CA LEU A 30 11.44 3.33 -14.51
C LEU A 30 11.94 4.12 -13.29
N PRO A 31 13.28 4.24 -13.11
CA PRO A 31 13.85 5.01 -12.01
C PRO A 31 13.51 6.50 -12.15
N LEU A 32 12.63 6.99 -11.29
CA LEU A 32 12.30 8.40 -11.17
C LEU A 32 11.95 8.73 -9.73
N SER A 33 12.45 9.86 -9.28
CA SER A 33 12.04 10.48 -8.02
C SER A 33 11.98 12.00 -8.20
N GLY A 34 11.23 12.66 -7.35
CA GLY A 34 11.10 14.10 -7.38
C GLY A 34 10.87 14.68 -5.98
N VAL A 35 10.98 15.97 -5.91
CA VAL A 35 10.62 16.78 -4.74
C VAL A 35 9.62 17.83 -5.22
N ILE A 36 8.51 17.94 -4.54
CA ILE A 36 7.48 18.95 -4.75
C ILE A 36 7.42 19.77 -3.48
N GLY A 37 7.49 21.08 -3.58
CA GLY A 37 7.45 21.93 -2.40
C GLY A 37 6.80 23.28 -2.70
N LYS A 38 6.50 24.03 -1.62
CA LYS A 38 6.03 25.41 -1.72
C LYS A 38 7.08 26.26 -2.43
N SER A 39 6.64 27.18 -3.29
CA SER A 39 7.56 28.02 -4.11
C SER A 39 8.61 28.72 -3.25
N GLU A 40 8.21 29.31 -2.12
CA GLU A 40 9.12 29.99 -1.19
C GLU A 40 10.25 29.10 -0.66
N VAL A 41 10.01 27.79 -0.54
CA VAL A 41 11.01 26.80 -0.11
C VAL A 41 11.87 26.40 -1.31
N MET A 42 11.26 26.07 -2.44
CA MET A 42 11.97 25.57 -3.62
C MET A 42 12.82 26.64 -4.29
N ASP A 43 12.35 27.90 -4.31
CA ASP A 43 13.05 29.03 -4.92
C ASP A 43 14.15 29.63 -4.01
N SER A 44 14.26 29.18 -2.76
CA SER A 44 15.33 29.63 -1.85
C SER A 44 16.71 29.07 -2.22
N VAL A 45 16.77 28.03 -3.06
CA VAL A 45 18.00 27.39 -3.47
C VAL A 45 18.66 28.19 -4.61
N HIS A 46 19.97 28.39 -4.52
CA HIS A 46 20.72 29.05 -5.59
C HIS A 46 20.66 28.27 -6.92
N ILE A 47 20.84 28.96 -8.03
CA ILE A 47 20.84 28.36 -9.35
C ILE A 47 21.86 27.20 -9.42
N GLY A 48 21.38 26.02 -9.84
CA GLY A 48 22.18 24.80 -9.89
C GLY A 48 22.35 24.06 -8.56
N GLY A 49 21.72 24.53 -7.48
CA GLY A 49 21.79 23.91 -6.15
C GLY A 49 20.98 22.63 -6.00
N ILE A 50 20.00 22.41 -6.86
CA ILE A 50 19.19 21.17 -6.92
C ILE A 50 19.41 20.53 -8.28
N GLY A 51 19.76 19.25 -8.29
CA GLY A 51 19.92 18.50 -9.51
C GLY A 51 20.93 17.37 -9.40
N GLY A 52 21.04 16.63 -10.48
CA GLY A 52 22.01 15.56 -10.64
C GLY A 52 22.13 15.20 -12.12
N THR A 53 23.22 14.55 -12.50
CA THR A 53 23.53 14.23 -13.91
C THR A 53 22.43 13.47 -14.63
N TYR A 54 21.66 12.64 -13.90
CA TYR A 54 20.58 11.83 -14.45
C TYR A 54 19.17 12.34 -14.05
N SER A 55 19.09 13.54 -13.49
CA SER A 55 17.79 14.15 -13.14
C SER A 55 16.98 14.42 -14.40
N GLY A 56 15.67 14.16 -14.30
CA GLY A 56 14.74 14.44 -15.40
C GLY A 56 14.95 13.56 -16.64
N ASN A 57 15.31 12.28 -16.46
CA ASN A 57 15.40 11.35 -17.59
C ASN A 57 14.11 11.42 -18.43
N PRO A 58 14.16 11.80 -19.72
CA PRO A 58 12.96 12.05 -20.52
C PRO A 58 12.07 10.81 -20.68
N LEU A 59 12.64 9.61 -20.78
CA LEU A 59 11.85 8.37 -20.86
C LEU A 59 11.05 8.14 -19.57
N ALA A 60 11.67 8.33 -18.43
CA ALA A 60 11.00 8.18 -17.14
C ALA A 60 9.95 9.29 -16.91
N CYS A 61 10.20 10.51 -17.39
CA CYS A 61 9.22 11.60 -17.33
C CYS A 61 8.00 11.32 -18.18
N VAL A 62 8.17 10.83 -19.42
CA VAL A 62 7.05 10.44 -20.29
C VAL A 62 6.24 9.30 -19.68
N ALA A 63 6.92 8.28 -19.12
CA ALA A 63 6.24 7.20 -18.42
C ALA A 63 5.47 7.70 -17.17
N ALA A 64 6.00 8.69 -16.46
CA ALA A 64 5.32 9.29 -15.34
C ALA A 64 4.05 10.04 -15.74
N LEU A 65 4.08 10.79 -16.85
CA LEU A 65 2.89 11.45 -17.37
C LEU A 65 1.80 10.43 -17.71
N GLU A 66 2.15 9.35 -18.41
CA GLU A 66 1.21 8.26 -18.71
C GLU A 66 0.64 7.60 -17.44
N VAL A 67 1.46 7.39 -16.41
CA VAL A 67 0.98 6.86 -15.14
C VAL A 67 -0.06 7.79 -14.50
N LEU A 68 0.15 9.11 -14.55
CA LEU A 68 -0.81 10.09 -14.04
C LEU A 68 -2.12 10.05 -14.83
N ASP A 69 -2.06 9.98 -16.14
CA ASP A 69 -3.23 9.89 -17.03
C ASP A 69 -4.03 8.61 -16.79
N ILE A 70 -3.34 7.46 -16.58
CA ILE A 70 -3.96 6.19 -16.19
C ILE A 70 -4.63 6.29 -14.81
N MET A 71 -3.96 6.91 -13.84
CA MET A 71 -4.54 7.08 -12.50
C MET A 71 -5.85 7.84 -12.52
N GLU A 72 -5.95 8.88 -13.33
CA GLU A 72 -7.16 9.69 -13.50
C GLU A 72 -8.23 8.95 -14.31
N SER A 73 -7.88 8.48 -15.51
CA SER A 73 -8.83 7.84 -16.44
C SER A 73 -9.41 6.55 -15.90
N GLU A 74 -8.62 5.76 -15.19
CA GLU A 74 -9.06 4.51 -14.54
C GLU A 74 -9.57 4.69 -13.12
N LYS A 75 -9.56 5.90 -12.57
CA LYS A 75 -10.02 6.23 -11.22
C LYS A 75 -9.36 5.37 -10.14
N LEU A 76 -8.04 5.21 -10.21
CA LEU A 76 -7.32 4.27 -9.36
C LEU A 76 -7.45 4.58 -7.85
N SER A 77 -7.63 5.84 -7.46
CA SER A 77 -7.89 6.21 -6.06
C SER A 77 -9.25 5.71 -5.57
N GLU A 78 -10.29 5.78 -6.42
CA GLU A 78 -11.61 5.21 -6.08
C GLU A 78 -11.53 3.69 -5.98
N LYS A 79 -10.86 3.02 -6.93
CA LYS A 79 -10.62 1.56 -6.87
C LYS A 79 -9.87 1.14 -5.61
N ALA A 80 -8.90 1.94 -5.14
CA ALA A 80 -8.22 1.66 -3.89
C ALA A 80 -9.18 1.63 -2.69
N ASN A 81 -10.14 2.54 -2.64
CA ASN A 81 -11.17 2.55 -1.60
C ASN A 81 -12.09 1.32 -1.70
N GLU A 82 -12.51 0.95 -2.92
CA GLU A 82 -13.30 -0.28 -3.14
C GLU A 82 -12.56 -1.54 -2.66
N ILE A 83 -11.25 -1.64 -2.94
CA ILE A 83 -10.40 -2.75 -2.45
C ILE A 83 -10.40 -2.79 -0.92
N GLY A 84 -10.21 -1.64 -0.27
CA GLY A 84 -10.20 -1.57 1.19
C GLY A 84 -11.54 -1.98 1.82
N ILE A 85 -12.65 -1.58 1.21
CA ILE A 85 -14.01 -1.99 1.62
C ILE A 85 -14.18 -3.50 1.44
N ALA A 86 -13.81 -4.05 0.28
CA ALA A 86 -13.91 -5.48 0.00
C ALA A 86 -13.08 -6.30 0.99
N PHE A 87 -11.85 -5.85 1.28
CA PHE A 87 -10.98 -6.46 2.29
C PHE A 87 -11.64 -6.51 3.66
N ARG A 88 -12.12 -5.38 4.19
CA ARG A 88 -12.77 -5.32 5.51
C ARG A 88 -14.00 -6.20 5.55
N THR A 89 -14.89 -6.07 4.56
CA THR A 89 -16.12 -6.86 4.48
C THR A 89 -15.83 -8.36 4.51
N LYS A 90 -14.78 -8.81 3.80
CA LYS A 90 -14.43 -10.24 3.78
C LYS A 90 -13.86 -10.71 5.12
N ILE A 91 -12.94 -9.96 5.72
CA ILE A 91 -12.34 -10.33 7.01
C ILE A 91 -13.38 -10.31 8.14
N ASP A 92 -14.32 -9.37 8.13
CA ASP A 92 -15.39 -9.28 9.13
C ASP A 92 -16.24 -10.56 9.18
N THR A 93 -16.33 -11.33 8.10
CA THR A 93 -17.04 -12.61 8.09
C THR A 93 -16.41 -13.69 8.96
N ILE A 94 -15.12 -13.56 9.26
CA ILE A 94 -14.35 -14.55 10.03
C ILE A 94 -13.76 -14.00 11.33
N ILE A 95 -13.92 -12.71 11.63
CA ILE A 95 -13.23 -12.04 12.74
C ILE A 95 -13.44 -12.75 14.08
N ASN A 96 -14.60 -13.30 14.32
CA ASN A 96 -14.92 -14.03 15.55
C ASN A 96 -14.21 -15.40 15.67
N LYS A 97 -13.58 -15.88 14.58
CA LYS A 97 -12.87 -17.17 14.53
C LYS A 97 -11.35 -17.00 14.63
N ILE A 98 -10.86 -15.78 14.67
CA ILE A 98 -9.44 -15.43 14.63
C ILE A 98 -9.03 -14.57 15.85
N PRO A 99 -9.09 -15.12 17.07
CA PRO A 99 -8.80 -14.37 18.30
C PRO A 99 -7.36 -13.85 18.39
N TRP A 100 -6.48 -14.32 17.54
CA TRP A 100 -5.09 -13.85 17.41
C TRP A 100 -4.91 -12.61 16.53
N VAL A 101 -5.99 -12.09 15.94
CA VAL A 101 -5.96 -10.79 15.25
C VAL A 101 -6.24 -9.70 16.25
N LYS A 102 -5.23 -8.84 16.50
CA LYS A 102 -5.33 -7.73 17.43
C LYS A 102 -6.01 -6.53 16.82
N GLU A 103 -5.65 -6.23 15.57
CA GLU A 103 -6.13 -5.05 14.87
C GLU A 103 -6.13 -5.26 13.35
N ILE A 104 -7.15 -4.69 12.71
CA ILE A 104 -7.21 -4.52 11.27
C ILE A 104 -7.24 -3.03 10.99
N ARG A 105 -6.19 -2.51 10.38
CA ARG A 105 -6.04 -1.08 10.10
C ARG A 105 -5.61 -0.81 8.68
N GLY A 106 -5.81 0.42 8.24
CA GLY A 106 -5.37 0.89 6.95
C GLY A 106 -6.40 1.80 6.29
N VAL A 107 -6.00 2.36 5.16
CA VAL A 107 -6.79 3.26 4.32
C VAL A 107 -6.63 2.86 2.85
N GLY A 108 -7.73 2.93 2.10
CA GLY A 108 -7.76 2.46 0.72
C GLY A 108 -7.27 1.02 0.60
N ALA A 109 -6.43 0.73 -0.38
CA ALA A 109 -5.85 -0.59 -0.59
C ALA A 109 -4.62 -0.89 0.29
N MET A 110 -4.22 0.03 1.17
CA MET A 110 -3.13 -0.19 2.11
C MET A 110 -3.68 -0.70 3.44
N MET A 111 -3.96 -1.99 3.50
CA MET A 111 -4.53 -2.65 4.66
C MET A 111 -3.50 -3.52 5.37
N ALA A 112 -3.64 -3.64 6.68
CA ALA A 112 -2.78 -4.45 7.52
C ALA A 112 -3.59 -5.22 8.55
N ILE A 113 -3.14 -6.44 8.87
CA ILE A 113 -3.63 -7.30 9.95
C ILE A 113 -2.48 -7.49 10.93
N GLU A 114 -2.68 -7.12 12.17
CA GLU A 114 -1.72 -7.34 13.25
C GLU A 114 -2.03 -8.62 14.00
N ILE A 115 -1.04 -9.53 14.04
CA ILE A 115 -1.14 -10.85 14.65
C ILE A 115 -0.44 -10.83 16.00
N PHE A 116 -1.09 -11.41 17.02
CA PHE A 116 -0.57 -11.52 18.38
C PHE A 116 -0.95 -12.86 19.02
N ASP A 117 -0.28 -13.21 20.07
CA ASP A 117 -0.65 -14.34 20.91
C ASP A 117 -1.76 -13.88 21.88
N PRO A 118 -2.96 -14.47 21.83
CA PRO A 118 -4.09 -14.04 22.65
C PRO A 118 -3.89 -14.30 24.15
N ASP A 119 -3.00 -15.22 24.55
CA ASP A 119 -2.75 -15.56 25.94
C ASP A 119 -1.74 -14.60 26.59
N SER A 120 -0.66 -14.26 25.89
CA SER A 120 0.38 -13.36 26.39
C SER A 120 0.17 -11.90 26.00
N GLY A 121 -0.57 -11.63 24.91
CA GLY A 121 -0.71 -10.30 24.31
C GLY A 121 0.50 -9.82 23.54
N GLU A 122 1.51 -10.68 23.34
CA GLU A 122 2.75 -10.35 22.65
C GLU A 122 2.62 -10.56 21.11
N PRO A 123 3.44 -9.88 20.30
CA PRO A 123 3.48 -10.09 18.86
C PRO A 123 3.81 -11.53 18.48
N ASP A 124 2.98 -12.19 17.67
CA ASP A 124 3.16 -13.58 17.25
C ASP A 124 3.71 -13.68 15.83
N LYS A 125 5.04 -13.61 15.72
CA LYS A 125 5.76 -13.77 14.46
C LYS A 125 5.62 -15.17 13.87
N ASP A 126 5.62 -16.19 14.73
CA ASP A 126 5.59 -17.58 14.25
C ASP A 126 4.23 -17.91 13.63
N ARG A 127 3.14 -17.45 14.22
CA ARG A 127 1.81 -17.55 13.62
C ARG A 127 1.73 -16.76 12.31
N THR A 128 2.27 -15.55 12.28
CA THR A 128 2.33 -14.72 11.06
C THR A 128 3.05 -15.46 9.94
N ASN A 129 4.16 -16.13 10.23
CA ASN A 129 4.90 -16.92 9.26
C ASN A 129 4.10 -18.14 8.77
N ARG A 130 3.36 -18.83 9.64
CA ARG A 130 2.49 -19.95 9.25
C ARG A 130 1.38 -19.47 8.30
N ILE A 131 0.72 -18.36 8.62
CA ILE A 131 -0.31 -17.75 7.77
C ILE A 131 0.29 -17.38 6.41
N HIS A 132 1.45 -16.74 6.41
CA HIS A 132 2.15 -16.37 5.17
C HIS A 132 2.51 -17.60 4.33
N GLN A 133 3.04 -18.65 4.94
CA GLN A 133 3.42 -19.88 4.25
C GLN A 133 2.20 -20.60 3.67
N TYR A 134 1.11 -20.71 4.43
CA TYR A 134 -0.14 -21.27 3.93
C TYR A 134 -0.66 -20.52 2.69
N ALA A 135 -0.69 -19.20 2.76
CA ALA A 135 -1.14 -18.38 1.65
C ALA A 135 -0.26 -18.58 0.39
N LEU A 136 1.06 -18.63 0.57
CA LEU A 136 2.01 -18.88 -0.52
C LEU A 136 1.79 -20.24 -1.18
N GLU A 137 1.58 -21.30 -0.40
CA GLU A 137 1.29 -22.66 -0.90
C GLU A 137 -0.03 -22.74 -1.68
N HIS A 138 -0.97 -21.84 -1.39
CA HIS A 138 -2.25 -21.73 -2.08
C HIS A 138 -2.28 -20.64 -3.17
N GLY A 139 -1.12 -20.09 -3.54
CA GLY A 139 -0.98 -19.17 -4.68
C GLY A 139 -1.12 -17.70 -4.35
N LEU A 140 -1.22 -17.31 -3.08
CA LEU A 140 -1.28 -15.91 -2.67
C LEU A 140 0.08 -15.42 -2.11
N ILE A 141 0.71 -14.50 -2.85
CA ILE A 141 1.92 -13.81 -2.39
C ILE A 141 1.52 -12.65 -1.50
N MET A 142 1.98 -12.66 -0.25
CA MET A 142 1.77 -11.59 0.73
C MET A 142 3.09 -11.03 1.22
N ILE A 143 3.03 -9.90 1.94
CA ILE A 143 4.20 -9.29 2.58
C ILE A 143 3.97 -9.27 4.09
N THR A 144 4.96 -9.76 4.83
CA THR A 144 5.04 -9.56 6.27
C THR A 144 5.77 -8.24 6.56
N ALA A 145 5.39 -7.57 7.65
CA ALA A 145 5.89 -6.25 8.02
C ALA A 145 5.91 -6.07 9.54
N GLY A 146 6.26 -4.85 9.96
CA GLY A 146 6.33 -4.46 11.37
C GLY A 146 7.66 -4.82 12.02
N THR A 147 7.99 -4.12 13.09
CA THR A 147 9.25 -4.29 13.84
C THR A 147 9.41 -5.71 14.37
N TYR A 148 8.30 -6.34 14.74
CA TYR A 148 8.27 -7.69 15.30
C TYR A 148 7.93 -8.77 14.25
N GLY A 149 7.72 -8.40 12.97
CA GLY A 149 7.37 -9.36 11.91
C GLY A 149 6.00 -10.01 12.09
N ASN A 150 5.09 -9.35 12.80
CA ASN A 150 3.76 -9.84 13.17
C ASN A 150 2.61 -9.18 12.40
N ILE A 151 2.92 -8.50 11.30
CA ILE A 151 1.94 -7.79 10.49
C ILE A 151 1.87 -8.40 9.09
N ILE A 152 0.68 -8.69 8.62
CA ILE A 152 0.38 -9.05 7.24
C ILE A 152 -0.11 -7.78 6.55
N ARG A 153 0.50 -7.42 5.41
CA ARG A 153 0.15 -6.22 4.66
C ARG A 153 -0.27 -6.54 3.24
N THR A 154 -1.36 -5.92 2.79
CA THR A 154 -1.84 -6.04 1.42
C THR A 154 -1.04 -5.15 0.46
N LEU A 155 -0.83 -5.63 -0.77
CA LEU A 155 -0.07 -4.91 -1.80
C LEU A 155 -0.52 -5.24 -3.24
N MET A 156 -1.81 -5.60 -3.42
CA MET A 156 -2.38 -5.89 -4.72
C MET A 156 -2.31 -4.68 -5.67
N PRO A 157 -2.27 -4.87 -6.99
CA PRO A 157 -2.45 -3.80 -7.97
C PRO A 157 -3.78 -3.08 -7.78
N LEU A 158 -3.84 -1.76 -8.02
CA LEU A 158 -5.09 -1.01 -7.89
C LEU A 158 -6.10 -1.30 -9.00
N ASN A 159 -5.62 -1.81 -10.14
CA ASN A 159 -6.45 -2.24 -11.26
C ASN A 159 -6.75 -3.74 -11.24
N ILE A 160 -6.57 -4.42 -10.10
CA ILE A 160 -6.93 -5.82 -9.93
C ILE A 160 -8.42 -6.03 -10.25
N ASP A 161 -8.74 -7.08 -10.99
CA ASP A 161 -10.13 -7.44 -11.25
C ASP A 161 -10.81 -8.05 -10.01
N LYS A 162 -12.15 -7.98 -9.98
CA LYS A 162 -12.92 -8.40 -8.81
C LYS A 162 -12.83 -9.90 -8.52
N ALA A 163 -12.65 -10.74 -9.54
CA ALA A 163 -12.57 -12.19 -9.36
C ALA A 163 -11.24 -12.56 -8.69
N THR A 164 -10.13 -12.05 -9.21
CA THR A 164 -8.79 -12.25 -8.64
C THR A 164 -8.68 -11.67 -7.21
N LEU A 165 -9.28 -10.49 -6.97
CA LEU A 165 -9.34 -9.93 -5.61
C LEU A 165 -10.12 -10.83 -4.66
N SER A 166 -11.29 -11.34 -5.08
CA SER A 166 -12.12 -12.26 -4.27
C SER A 166 -11.37 -13.54 -3.94
N GLU A 167 -10.72 -14.16 -4.93
CA GLU A 167 -9.92 -15.36 -4.76
C GLU A 167 -8.77 -15.13 -3.74
N GLY A 168 -8.02 -14.05 -3.89
CA GLY A 168 -6.95 -13.72 -2.95
C GLY A 168 -7.44 -13.48 -1.52
N LEU A 169 -8.61 -12.85 -1.37
CA LEU A 169 -9.24 -12.64 -0.06
C LEU A 169 -9.77 -13.94 0.55
N GLU A 170 -10.23 -14.90 -0.26
CA GLU A 170 -10.62 -16.23 0.21
C GLU A 170 -9.42 -17.00 0.73
N ILE A 171 -8.32 -17.06 -0.03
CA ILE A 171 -7.07 -17.68 0.42
C ILE A 171 -6.56 -17.05 1.72
N LEU A 172 -6.65 -15.72 1.83
CA LEU A 172 -6.26 -15.02 3.06
C LEU A 172 -7.13 -15.41 4.25
N CYS A 173 -8.44 -15.52 4.06
CA CYS A 173 -9.36 -15.97 5.12
C CYS A 173 -9.07 -17.41 5.55
N ASP A 174 -8.81 -18.30 4.61
CA ASP A 174 -8.47 -19.69 4.90
C ASP A 174 -7.13 -19.75 5.66
N ALA A 175 -6.13 -19.00 5.22
CA ALA A 175 -4.83 -18.90 5.91
C ALA A 175 -4.95 -18.36 7.35
N LEU A 176 -5.85 -17.40 7.58
CA LEU A 176 -6.10 -16.83 8.91
C LEU A 176 -6.83 -17.81 9.83
N THR A 177 -7.55 -18.77 9.31
CA THR A 177 -8.37 -19.72 10.09
C THR A 177 -7.75 -21.12 10.19
N ALA A 178 -6.68 -21.42 9.42
CA ALA A 178 -5.92 -22.66 9.50
C ALA A 178 -4.99 -22.65 10.73
#